data_159c0f8d82fa39e677804eb35f4d7796
#
_entry.id   159c0f8d82fa39e677804eb35f4d7796
#
_cell.length_a   1.000
_cell.length_b   1.000
_cell.length_c   1.000
_cell.angle_alpha   90.00
_cell.angle_beta   90.00
_cell.angle_gamma   90.00
#
_symmetry.space_group_name_H-M   'P 1'
#
loop_
_entity.id
_entity.type
_entity.pdbx_description
1 polymer ?
#
loop_
_entity_poly.entity_id
_entity_poly.type
_entity_poly.pdbx_seq_one_letter_code
_entity_poly.pdbx_strand_id
1 'polypeptide(L)'
;MQFYELNSSRMDYRELSADDLDLLTPLLRSEETMQTLGGALSYEQTLDWLVDTLRRYQTEGCGWQLALDKPTGVPAALCGLTYEQVGAERVLTANCIVRHELRGIGVGRECIAACLLYAFESMHADEVSAFVQKDDLAGLHTAVACRMQPTEKVSHIAFGKTAPCVRCVVRNPHLAEKAEAENEPSEDKKSTET
;
A
#
# COMPACT_ATOMS: atom_id res chain seq x y z
N MET A 1 21.73 4.76 2.29
CA MET A 1 20.53 4.70 1.46
C MET A 1 19.71 3.55 2.02
N GLN A 2 18.56 3.83 2.59
CA GLN A 2 17.69 2.77 3.14
C GLN A 2 16.91 2.18 1.96
N PHE A 3 17.08 0.90 1.72
CA PHE A 3 16.34 0.22 0.65
C PHE A 3 14.90 0.05 1.10
N TYR A 4 13.95 0.32 0.19
CA TYR A 4 12.55 0.04 0.37
C TYR A 4 12.32 -1.47 0.25
N GLU A 5 12.29 -2.17 1.38
CA GLU A 5 12.22 -3.63 1.43
C GLU A 5 10.99 -4.09 2.21
N LEU A 6 9.99 -4.60 1.49
CA LEU A 6 8.83 -5.25 2.08
C LEU A 6 9.20 -6.70 2.48
N ASN A 7 8.54 -7.23 3.50
CA ASN A 7 8.73 -8.60 3.95
C ASN A 7 7.42 -9.26 4.37
N SER A 8 7.23 -10.51 3.99
CA SER A 8 6.12 -11.34 4.46
C SER A 8 6.46 -12.83 4.41
N SER A 9 5.55 -13.69 4.87
CA SER A 9 5.80 -15.13 4.97
C SER A 9 5.80 -15.85 3.62
N ARG A 10 4.90 -15.48 2.70
CA ARG A 10 4.69 -16.21 1.44
C ARG A 10 5.23 -15.50 0.22
N MET A 11 5.49 -14.18 0.31
CA MET A 11 5.89 -13.36 -0.84
C MET A 11 7.31 -12.86 -0.67
N ASP A 12 8.08 -12.90 -1.76
CA ASP A 12 9.29 -12.12 -1.96
C ASP A 12 8.92 -10.83 -2.68
N TYR A 13 9.48 -9.72 -2.23
CA TYR A 13 9.19 -8.41 -2.81
C TYR A 13 10.45 -7.82 -3.42
N ARG A 14 10.31 -7.16 -4.55
CA ARG A 14 11.39 -6.39 -5.15
C ARG A 14 10.86 -5.18 -5.91
N GLU A 15 11.67 -4.17 -6.02
CA GLU A 15 11.44 -3.08 -6.96
C GLU A 15 11.32 -3.60 -8.39
N LEU A 16 10.56 -2.89 -9.19
CA LEU A 16 10.48 -3.11 -10.63
C LEU A 16 11.73 -2.58 -11.32
N SER A 17 12.06 -3.16 -12.45
CA SER A 17 13.10 -2.71 -13.38
C SER A 17 12.51 -2.46 -14.77
N ALA A 18 13.29 -1.87 -15.66
CA ALA A 18 12.86 -1.63 -17.04
C ALA A 18 12.59 -2.96 -17.80
N ASP A 19 13.17 -4.07 -17.37
CA ASP A 19 13.04 -5.38 -17.99
C ASP A 19 11.75 -6.11 -17.56
N ASP A 20 10.98 -5.57 -16.63
CA ASP A 20 9.81 -6.24 -16.05
C ASP A 20 8.50 -6.04 -16.83
N LEU A 21 8.54 -5.35 -17.96
CA LEU A 21 7.33 -5.00 -18.71
C LEU A 21 6.46 -6.22 -19.06
N ASP A 22 7.08 -7.34 -19.41
CA ASP A 22 6.36 -8.59 -19.72
C ASP A 22 5.72 -9.22 -18.47
N LEU A 23 6.35 -9.10 -17.32
CA LEU A 23 5.82 -9.58 -16.04
C LEU A 23 4.59 -8.80 -15.57
N LEU A 24 4.40 -7.58 -16.06
CA LEU A 24 3.23 -6.75 -15.76
C LEU A 24 1.98 -7.16 -16.56
N THR A 25 2.13 -7.95 -17.63
CA THR A 25 1.01 -8.35 -18.47
C THR A 25 -0.13 -9.04 -17.71
N PRO A 26 0.10 -10.09 -16.89
CA PRO A 26 -0.98 -10.74 -16.14
C PRO A 26 -1.57 -9.88 -15.01
N LEU A 27 -0.93 -8.77 -14.69
CA LEU A 27 -1.35 -7.85 -13.64
C LEU A 27 -2.07 -6.61 -14.21
N LEU A 28 -1.41 -5.84 -15.06
CA LEU A 28 -1.94 -4.57 -15.54
C LEU A 28 -2.68 -4.66 -16.89
N ARG A 29 -2.42 -5.70 -17.68
CA ARG A 29 -3.02 -5.90 -19.02
C ARG A 29 -4.06 -7.03 -19.06
N SER A 30 -4.43 -7.59 -17.91
CA SER A 30 -5.52 -8.55 -17.75
C SER A 30 -6.81 -7.83 -17.40
N GLU A 31 -7.86 -8.04 -18.20
CA GLU A 31 -9.20 -7.49 -17.94
C GLU A 31 -9.75 -8.00 -16.62
N GLU A 32 -9.56 -9.29 -16.31
CA GLU A 32 -10.03 -9.90 -15.07
C GLU A 32 -9.33 -9.31 -13.85
N THR A 33 -8.02 -9.05 -13.96
CA THR A 33 -7.25 -8.46 -12.86
C THR A 33 -7.59 -6.99 -12.67
N MET A 34 -7.76 -6.24 -13.74
CA MET A 34 -7.98 -4.79 -13.71
C MET A 34 -9.44 -4.35 -13.69
N GLN A 35 -10.38 -5.30 -13.65
CA GLN A 35 -11.82 -5.02 -13.72
C GLN A 35 -12.30 -3.94 -12.75
N THR A 36 -11.87 -3.99 -11.49
CA THR A 36 -12.23 -3.02 -10.46
C THR A 36 -11.34 -1.76 -10.47
N LEU A 37 -10.36 -1.68 -11.37
CA LEU A 37 -9.42 -0.55 -11.48
C LEU A 37 -9.59 0.23 -12.79
N GLY A 38 -10.73 0.00 -13.46
CA GLY A 38 -11.09 0.70 -14.69
C GLY A 38 -10.71 -0.04 -15.96
N GLY A 39 -10.36 -1.32 -15.89
CA GLY A 39 -10.03 -2.21 -17.00
C GLY A 39 -8.54 -2.25 -17.33
N ALA A 40 -8.18 -3.21 -18.19
CA ALA A 40 -6.79 -3.45 -18.59
C ALA A 40 -6.12 -2.21 -19.20
N LEU A 41 -4.83 -2.08 -18.95
CA LEU A 41 -3.99 -1.06 -19.59
C LEU A 41 -3.52 -1.54 -20.97
N SER A 42 -3.35 -0.61 -21.91
CA SER A 42 -2.64 -0.88 -23.15
C SER A 42 -1.15 -1.11 -22.88
N TYR A 43 -0.41 -1.57 -23.90
CA TYR A 43 1.05 -1.69 -23.80
C TYR A 43 1.71 -0.34 -23.48
N GLU A 44 1.32 0.73 -24.18
CA GLU A 44 1.85 2.07 -23.98
C GLU A 44 1.55 2.60 -22.58
N GLN A 45 0.31 2.43 -22.11
CA GLN A 45 -0.08 2.83 -20.74
C GLN A 45 0.70 2.05 -19.67
N THR A 46 0.97 0.77 -19.89
CA THR A 46 1.79 -0.05 -18.98
C THR A 46 3.23 0.42 -18.94
N LEU A 47 3.79 0.78 -20.11
CA LEU A 47 5.13 1.34 -20.20
C LEU A 47 5.24 2.69 -19.48
N ASP A 48 4.31 3.60 -19.72
CA ASP A 48 4.26 4.91 -19.07
C ASP A 48 4.15 4.77 -17.54
N TRP A 49 3.30 3.83 -17.09
CA TRP A 49 3.14 3.53 -15.66
C TRP A 49 4.43 2.97 -15.06
N LEU A 50 5.13 2.06 -15.77
CA LEU A 50 6.42 1.53 -15.32
C LEU A 50 7.47 2.63 -15.21
N VAL A 51 7.59 3.49 -16.21
CA VAL A 51 8.51 4.64 -16.19
C VAL A 51 8.23 5.57 -15.01
N ASP A 52 6.96 5.89 -14.74
CA ASP A 52 6.58 6.70 -13.58
C ASP A 52 6.93 6.01 -12.25
N THR A 53 6.72 4.69 -12.15
CA THR A 53 7.09 3.90 -10.97
C THR A 53 8.59 3.93 -10.72
N LEU A 54 9.41 3.72 -11.74
CA LEU A 54 10.88 3.79 -11.62
C LEU A 54 11.36 5.17 -11.18
N ARG A 55 10.72 6.23 -11.68
CA ARG A 55 11.02 7.61 -11.26
C ARG A 55 10.69 7.83 -9.77
N ARG A 56 9.56 7.29 -9.29
CA ARG A 56 9.12 7.45 -7.88
C ARG A 56 10.10 6.84 -6.89
N TYR A 57 10.75 5.72 -7.19
CA TYR A 57 11.80 5.18 -6.31
C TYR A 57 12.89 6.19 -6.02
N GLN A 58 13.27 7.01 -7.02
CA GLN A 58 14.33 8.01 -6.87
C GLN A 58 13.84 9.30 -6.18
N THR A 59 12.60 9.68 -6.42
CA THR A 59 12.06 10.98 -5.94
C THR A 59 11.33 10.88 -4.61
N GLU A 60 10.73 9.73 -4.31
CA GLU A 60 9.88 9.53 -3.13
C GLU A 60 10.46 8.50 -2.14
N GLY A 61 11.45 7.71 -2.58
CA GLY A 61 12.06 6.65 -1.76
C GLY A 61 11.14 5.44 -1.52
N CYS A 62 9.99 5.40 -2.17
CA CYS A 62 9.04 4.28 -2.13
C CYS A 62 8.27 4.21 -3.45
N GLY A 63 7.51 3.14 -3.67
CA GLY A 63 6.76 2.92 -4.90
C GLY A 63 6.12 1.54 -4.92
N TRP A 64 5.66 1.13 -6.08
CA TRP A 64 5.13 -0.21 -6.30
C TRP A 64 6.26 -1.23 -6.33
N GLN A 65 6.02 -2.41 -5.78
CA GLN A 65 6.91 -3.56 -5.84
C GLN A 65 6.19 -4.75 -6.45
N LEU A 66 6.96 -5.62 -7.10
CA LEU A 66 6.49 -6.91 -7.57
C LEU A 66 6.55 -7.91 -6.42
N ALA A 67 5.39 -8.48 -6.06
CA ALA A 67 5.28 -9.56 -5.10
C ALA A 67 5.33 -10.90 -5.86
N LEU A 68 6.32 -11.71 -5.57
CA LEU A 68 6.55 -13.02 -6.14
C LEU A 68 6.17 -14.09 -5.12
N ASP A 69 5.42 -15.09 -5.54
CA ASP A 69 5.13 -16.26 -4.71
C ASP A 69 6.44 -17.03 -4.42
N LYS A 70 6.84 -17.14 -3.15
CA LYS A 70 8.13 -17.73 -2.75
C LYS A 70 8.39 -19.14 -3.31
N PRO A 71 7.41 -20.08 -3.24
CA PRO A 71 7.64 -21.42 -3.76
C PRO A 71 7.86 -21.48 -5.27
N THR A 72 7.20 -20.61 -6.05
CA THR A 72 7.17 -20.72 -7.51
C THR A 72 7.97 -19.63 -8.23
N GLY A 73 8.26 -18.52 -7.56
CA GLY A 73 8.84 -17.31 -8.17
C GLY A 73 7.89 -16.58 -9.14
N VAL A 74 6.63 -16.97 -9.20
CA VAL A 74 5.64 -16.40 -10.14
C VAL A 74 5.11 -15.07 -9.60
N PRO A 75 4.95 -14.02 -10.45
CA PRO A 75 4.29 -12.79 -10.07
C PRO A 75 2.87 -13.02 -9.55
N ALA A 76 2.63 -12.68 -8.29
CA ALA A 76 1.35 -12.85 -7.61
C ALA A 76 0.57 -11.53 -7.49
N ALA A 77 1.27 -10.44 -7.25
CA ALA A 77 0.67 -9.12 -7.07
C ALA A 77 1.65 -7.98 -7.39
N LEU A 78 1.11 -6.81 -7.62
CA LEU A 78 1.80 -5.53 -7.45
C LEU A 78 1.30 -4.92 -6.13
N CYS A 79 2.20 -4.47 -5.28
CA CYS A 79 1.82 -3.73 -4.07
C CYS A 79 2.88 -2.71 -3.72
N GLY A 80 2.55 -1.77 -2.87
CA GLY A 80 3.53 -0.78 -2.45
C GLY A 80 2.92 0.46 -1.82
N LEU A 81 3.82 1.34 -1.42
CA LEU A 81 3.50 2.64 -0.83
C LEU A 81 3.75 3.74 -1.85
N THR A 82 2.81 4.64 -2.01
CA THR A 82 2.95 5.81 -2.87
C THR A 82 2.42 7.04 -2.17
N TYR A 83 2.97 8.20 -2.49
CA TYR A 83 2.37 9.46 -2.07
C TYR A 83 1.38 9.94 -3.12
N GLU A 84 0.20 10.34 -2.66
CA GLU A 84 -0.86 10.86 -3.52
C GLU A 84 -1.36 12.20 -3.04
N GLN A 85 -1.82 13.03 -3.98
CA GLN A 85 -2.40 14.32 -3.68
C GLN A 85 -3.91 14.18 -3.56
N VAL A 86 -4.46 14.51 -2.37
CA VAL A 86 -5.90 14.49 -2.08
C VAL A 86 -6.31 15.89 -1.64
N GLY A 87 -6.90 16.65 -2.54
CA GLY A 87 -7.15 18.07 -2.28
C GLY A 87 -5.83 18.83 -2.02
N ALA A 88 -5.69 19.42 -0.86
CA ALA A 88 -4.49 20.13 -0.42
C ALA A 88 -3.47 19.22 0.32
N GLU A 89 -3.86 17.99 0.65
CA GLU A 89 -3.04 17.08 1.43
C GLU A 89 -2.24 16.11 0.56
N ARG A 90 -1.00 15.84 0.96
CA ARG A 90 -0.18 14.76 0.42
C ARG A 90 -0.24 13.59 1.38
N VAL A 91 -0.88 12.50 0.98
CA VAL A 91 -1.13 11.33 1.83
C VAL A 91 -0.30 10.14 1.39
N LEU A 92 0.18 9.35 2.34
CA LEU A 92 0.83 8.06 2.06
C LEU A 92 -0.27 7.01 1.85
N THR A 93 -0.19 6.29 0.74
CA THR A 93 -1.18 5.27 0.38
C THR A 93 -0.56 3.89 0.25
N ALA A 94 -1.25 2.88 0.75
CA ALA A 94 -0.93 1.48 0.52
C ALA A 94 -1.81 0.94 -0.62
N ASN A 95 -1.16 0.37 -1.62
CA ASN A 95 -1.79 -0.09 -2.85
C ASN A 95 -1.53 -1.58 -3.09
N CYS A 96 -2.49 -2.28 -3.69
CA CYS A 96 -2.31 -3.69 -4.05
C CYS A 96 -3.19 -4.09 -5.24
N ILE A 97 -2.59 -4.74 -6.22
CA ILE A 97 -3.26 -5.38 -7.35
C ILE A 97 -2.90 -6.85 -7.31
N VAL A 98 -3.85 -7.70 -6.95
CA VAL A 98 -3.67 -9.15 -6.91
C VAL A 98 -4.10 -9.75 -8.23
N ARG A 99 -3.24 -10.57 -8.80
CA ARG A 99 -3.54 -11.39 -9.97
C ARG A 99 -4.84 -12.15 -9.76
N HIS A 100 -5.74 -12.13 -10.76
CA HIS A 100 -7.11 -12.63 -10.62
C HIS A 100 -7.18 -14.03 -10.03
N GLU A 101 -6.35 -14.95 -10.53
CA GLU A 101 -6.34 -16.37 -10.14
C GLU A 101 -5.87 -16.61 -8.70
N LEU A 102 -5.25 -15.60 -8.08
CA LEU A 102 -4.72 -15.66 -6.71
C LEU A 102 -5.55 -14.84 -5.72
N ARG A 103 -6.72 -14.37 -6.13
CA ARG A 103 -7.67 -13.71 -5.24
C ARG A 103 -8.32 -14.69 -4.28
N GLY A 104 -8.80 -14.19 -3.14
CA GLY A 104 -9.51 -14.99 -2.13
C GLY A 104 -8.64 -15.86 -1.23
N ILE A 105 -7.35 -16.03 -1.52
CA ILE A 105 -6.40 -16.85 -0.72
C ILE A 105 -5.49 -16.04 0.21
N GLY A 106 -5.80 -14.75 0.39
CA GLY A 106 -5.14 -13.88 1.35
C GLY A 106 -3.90 -13.13 0.85
N VAL A 107 -3.54 -13.21 -0.45
CA VAL A 107 -2.39 -12.50 -1.03
C VAL A 107 -2.50 -10.99 -0.81
N GLY A 108 -3.65 -10.38 -1.12
CA GLY A 108 -3.83 -8.94 -0.96
C GLY A 108 -3.68 -8.46 0.48
N ARG A 109 -4.24 -9.23 1.45
CA ARG A 109 -4.07 -8.92 2.87
C ARG A 109 -2.61 -8.97 3.29
N GLU A 110 -1.87 -9.96 2.84
CA GLU A 110 -0.45 -10.11 3.16
C GLU A 110 0.38 -8.97 2.59
N CYS A 111 0.13 -8.59 1.34
CA CYS A 111 0.80 -7.47 0.68
C CYS A 111 0.52 -6.13 1.38
N ILE A 112 -0.75 -5.83 1.69
CA ILE A 112 -1.10 -4.59 2.41
C ILE A 112 -0.50 -4.60 3.82
N ALA A 113 -0.53 -5.72 4.54
CA ALA A 113 0.08 -5.82 5.87
C ALA A 113 1.60 -5.55 5.82
N ALA A 114 2.31 -6.06 4.82
CA ALA A 114 3.73 -5.77 4.62
C ALA A 114 3.98 -4.28 4.34
N CYS A 115 3.15 -3.63 3.52
CA CYS A 115 3.21 -2.20 3.27
C CYS A 115 3.00 -1.39 4.55
N LEU A 116 1.98 -1.73 5.35
CA LEU A 116 1.68 -1.03 6.60
C LEU A 116 2.80 -1.19 7.63
N LEU A 117 3.35 -2.40 7.76
CA LEU A 117 4.48 -2.66 8.64
C LEU A 117 5.67 -1.78 8.27
N TYR A 118 6.04 -1.74 6.99
CA TYR A 118 7.14 -0.90 6.51
C TYR A 118 6.85 0.60 6.73
N ALA A 119 5.62 1.05 6.44
CA ALA A 119 5.23 2.44 6.64
C ALA A 119 5.37 2.88 8.11
N PHE A 120 4.97 2.04 9.05
CA PHE A 120 5.01 2.39 10.47
C PHE A 120 6.37 2.21 11.11
N GLU A 121 7.07 1.10 10.83
CA GLU A 121 8.35 0.78 11.47
C GLU A 121 9.54 1.49 10.82
N SER A 122 9.55 1.60 9.48
CA SER A 122 10.69 2.12 8.75
C SER A 122 10.52 3.57 8.31
N MET A 123 9.33 3.95 7.83
CA MET A 123 9.06 5.33 7.40
C MET A 123 8.55 6.21 8.55
N HIS A 124 8.17 5.62 9.69
CA HIS A 124 7.58 6.30 10.84
C HIS A 124 6.35 7.13 10.48
N ALA A 125 5.57 6.63 9.53
CA ALA A 125 4.34 7.29 9.09
C ALA A 125 3.32 7.32 10.22
N ASP A 126 2.62 8.44 10.38
CA ASP A 126 1.55 8.59 11.37
C ASP A 126 0.27 7.88 10.91
N GLU A 127 0.02 7.91 9.61
CA GLU A 127 -1.21 7.40 9.01
C GLU A 127 -0.94 6.86 7.60
N VAL A 128 -1.66 5.83 7.22
CA VAL A 128 -1.67 5.28 5.85
C VAL A 128 -3.11 5.20 5.35
N SER A 129 -3.33 5.65 4.13
CA SER A 129 -4.62 5.57 3.42
C SER A 129 -4.62 4.44 2.39
N ALA A 130 -5.80 4.02 1.97
CA ALA A 130 -6.04 3.24 0.76
C ALA A 130 -7.31 3.76 0.09
N PHE A 131 -7.31 3.85 -1.24
CA PHE A 131 -8.48 4.24 -2.01
C PHE A 131 -9.06 3.03 -2.70
N VAL A 132 -10.19 2.54 -2.20
CA VAL A 132 -10.84 1.34 -2.69
C VAL A 132 -12.08 1.73 -3.48
N GLN A 133 -12.19 1.27 -4.73
CA GLN A 133 -13.39 1.53 -5.51
C GLN A 133 -14.64 1.01 -4.79
N LYS A 134 -15.72 1.78 -4.85
CA LYS A 134 -16.98 1.54 -4.13
C LYS A 134 -17.52 0.12 -4.34
N ASP A 135 -17.35 -0.43 -5.53
CA ASP A 135 -17.88 -1.74 -5.91
C ASP A 135 -16.85 -2.88 -5.77
N ASP A 136 -15.63 -2.57 -5.31
CA ASP A 136 -14.58 -3.56 -5.00
C ASP A 136 -14.74 -4.08 -3.56
N LEU A 137 -15.68 -5.00 -3.38
CA LEU A 137 -15.93 -5.61 -2.06
C LEU A 137 -14.71 -6.39 -1.53
N ALA A 138 -13.92 -6.99 -2.41
CA ALA A 138 -12.72 -7.73 -2.02
C ALA A 138 -11.62 -6.78 -1.50
N GLY A 139 -11.44 -5.63 -2.14
CA GLY A 139 -10.56 -4.58 -1.68
C GLY A 139 -11.01 -4.00 -0.32
N LEU A 140 -12.31 -3.72 -0.15
CA LEU A 140 -12.84 -3.25 1.13
C LEU A 140 -12.64 -4.28 2.25
N HIS A 141 -12.90 -5.57 2.00
CA HIS A 141 -12.62 -6.63 2.97
C HIS A 141 -11.13 -6.71 3.32
N THR A 142 -10.26 -6.55 2.33
CA THR A 142 -8.80 -6.54 2.53
C THR A 142 -8.38 -5.37 3.42
N ALA A 143 -8.87 -4.16 3.15
CA ALA A 143 -8.58 -2.97 3.94
C ALA A 143 -9.03 -3.15 5.41
N VAL A 144 -10.26 -3.60 5.63
CA VAL A 144 -10.80 -3.85 6.98
C VAL A 144 -10.03 -4.96 7.70
N ALA A 145 -9.65 -6.05 7.00
CA ALA A 145 -8.83 -7.12 7.56
C ALA A 145 -7.42 -6.66 7.96
N CYS A 146 -6.93 -5.57 7.37
CA CYS A 146 -5.69 -4.87 7.73
C CYS A 146 -5.93 -3.72 8.73
N ARG A 147 -7.06 -3.70 9.42
CA ARG A 147 -7.45 -2.68 10.42
C ARG A 147 -7.62 -1.27 9.87
N MET A 148 -7.68 -1.09 8.56
CA MET A 148 -8.03 0.18 7.95
C MET A 148 -9.52 0.45 8.11
N GLN A 149 -9.88 1.64 8.55
CA GLN A 149 -11.26 2.05 8.75
C GLN A 149 -11.76 2.87 7.56
N PRO A 150 -12.91 2.53 6.96
CA PRO A 150 -13.55 3.38 5.98
C PRO A 150 -13.92 4.73 6.61
N THR A 151 -13.51 5.83 5.97
CA THR A 151 -13.73 7.20 6.51
C THR A 151 -14.67 8.01 5.65
N GLU A 152 -14.32 8.23 4.39
CA GLU A 152 -15.08 9.12 3.51
C GLU A 152 -15.20 8.55 2.09
N LYS A 153 -16.21 9.05 1.37
CA LYS A 153 -16.38 8.77 -0.06
C LYS A 153 -15.73 9.89 -0.85
N VAL A 154 -14.83 9.53 -1.74
CA VAL A 154 -14.07 10.48 -2.55
C VAL A 154 -14.08 10.08 -4.01
N SER A 155 -13.83 11.04 -4.90
CA SER A 155 -13.44 10.74 -6.28
C SER A 155 -11.94 10.62 -6.32
N HIS A 156 -11.43 9.49 -6.78
CA HIS A 156 -10.00 9.20 -6.85
C HIS A 156 -9.59 8.84 -8.26
N ILE A 157 -8.38 9.22 -8.66
CA ILE A 157 -7.83 8.94 -9.99
C ILE A 157 -6.82 7.81 -9.86
N ALA A 158 -7.13 6.67 -10.43
CA ALA A 158 -6.20 5.57 -10.57
C ALA A 158 -6.04 5.18 -12.04
N PHE A 159 -4.82 4.99 -12.50
CA PHE A 159 -4.50 4.61 -13.87
C PHE A 159 -5.15 5.54 -14.93
N GLY A 160 -5.17 6.86 -14.64
CA GLY A 160 -5.77 7.86 -15.51
C GLY A 160 -7.30 7.88 -15.56
N LYS A 161 -7.98 7.08 -14.73
CA LYS A 161 -9.45 7.00 -14.67
C LYS A 161 -9.95 7.48 -13.30
N THR A 162 -10.93 8.37 -13.32
CA THR A 162 -11.60 8.85 -12.11
C THR A 162 -12.72 7.88 -11.73
N ALA A 163 -12.73 7.42 -10.49
CA ALA A 163 -13.77 6.55 -9.97
C ALA A 163 -14.21 6.95 -8.55
N PRO A 164 -15.47 6.67 -8.17
CA PRO A 164 -15.93 6.83 -6.81
C PRO A 164 -15.26 5.77 -5.91
N CYS A 165 -14.53 6.22 -4.89
CA CYS A 165 -13.81 5.38 -3.96
C CYS A 165 -14.26 5.63 -2.51
N VAL A 166 -13.95 4.68 -1.66
CA VAL A 166 -13.95 4.82 -0.21
C VAL A 166 -12.49 4.98 0.23
N ARG A 167 -12.18 6.08 0.91
CA ARG A 167 -10.90 6.22 1.60
C ARG A 167 -10.96 5.38 2.86
N CYS A 168 -10.02 4.44 2.99
CA CYS A 168 -9.80 3.64 4.18
C CYS A 168 -8.51 4.09 4.83
N VAL A 169 -8.50 4.23 6.15
CA VAL A 169 -7.38 4.83 6.89
C VAL A 169 -6.98 3.94 8.05
N VAL A 170 -5.69 3.84 8.31
CA VAL A 170 -5.15 3.25 9.53
C VAL A 170 -4.07 4.16 10.10
N ARG A 171 -4.11 4.41 11.41
CA ARG A 171 -3.11 5.17 12.14
C ARG A 171 -2.07 4.25 12.72
N ASN A 172 -0.86 4.78 12.87
CA ASN A 172 0.25 4.07 13.48
C ASN A 172 -0.12 3.70 14.94
N PRO A 173 -0.18 2.41 15.28
CA PRO A 173 -0.55 1.98 16.63
C PRO A 173 0.42 2.47 17.71
N HIS A 174 1.69 2.68 17.38
CA HIS A 174 2.72 3.15 18.33
C HIS A 174 2.58 4.63 18.70
N LEU A 175 1.80 5.42 17.97
CA LEU A 175 1.53 6.82 18.35
C LEU A 175 0.61 6.93 19.57
N ALA A 176 -0.31 5.99 19.74
CA ALA A 176 -1.19 5.94 20.90
C ALA A 176 -0.38 5.64 22.18
N GLU A 177 0.56 4.70 22.09
CA GLU A 177 1.44 4.32 23.20
C GLU A 177 2.38 5.47 23.61
N LYS A 178 2.89 6.26 22.66
CA LYS A 178 3.72 7.43 22.94
C LYS A 178 2.94 8.55 23.63
N ALA A 179 1.73 8.82 23.18
CA ALA A 179 0.88 9.84 23.77
C ALA A 179 0.44 9.49 25.20
N GLU A 180 0.24 8.21 25.51
CA GLU A 180 -0.04 7.73 26.86
C GLU A 180 1.20 7.83 27.76
N ALA A 181 2.39 7.48 27.27
CA ALA A 181 3.65 7.57 28.01
C ALA A 181 4.07 9.02 28.31
N GLU A 182 3.75 9.97 27.45
CA GLU A 182 4.02 11.40 27.67
C GLU A 182 3.03 12.05 28.66
N ASN A 183 1.86 11.43 28.88
CA ASN A 183 0.85 11.91 29.83
C ASN A 183 0.91 11.28 31.22
N GLU A 184 1.84 10.35 31.50
CA GLU A 184 2.06 9.86 32.86
C GLU A 184 2.69 10.97 33.71
N PRO A 185 2.03 11.41 34.81
CA PRO A 185 2.59 12.44 35.68
C PRO A 185 3.86 11.91 36.32
N SER A 186 4.96 12.63 36.18
CA SER A 186 6.19 12.38 36.90
C SER A 186 5.89 12.37 38.39
N GLU A 187 5.93 11.22 39.05
CA GLU A 187 5.89 11.13 40.51
C GLU A 187 7.10 11.85 41.08
N ASP A 188 6.85 13.05 41.56
CA ASP A 188 7.79 13.85 42.36
C ASP A 188 8.25 13.02 43.55
N LYS A 189 9.53 12.60 43.53
CA LYS A 189 10.21 12.09 44.67
C LYS A 189 10.35 13.22 45.71
N LYS A 190 9.35 13.37 46.57
CA LYS A 190 9.52 14.13 47.82
C LYS A 190 10.54 13.40 48.68
N SER A 191 11.74 13.91 48.66
CA SER A 191 12.77 13.62 49.63
C SER A 191 12.27 14.01 51.03
N THR A 192 12.16 13.05 51.90
CA THR A 192 11.99 13.30 53.34
C THR A 192 13.37 13.47 53.90
N GLU A 193 13.75 14.73 54.16
CA GLU A 193 14.77 15.08 55.14
C GLU A 193 14.14 15.13 56.53
N THR A 194 14.63 14.34 57.43
CA THR A 194 14.67 14.61 58.89
C THR A 194 15.85 13.90 59.50
#